data_42006d23957d7bb4949633f3b0e9e326
#
_entry.id   42006d23957d7bb4949633f3b0e9e326
#
_cell.length_a   1.000
_cell.length_b   1.000
_cell.length_c   1.000
_cell.angle_alpha   90.00
_cell.angle_beta   90.00
_cell.angle_gamma   90.00
#
_symmetry.space_group_name_H-M   'P 1'
#
loop_
_entity.id
_entity.type
_entity.pdbx_description
1 polymer ?
#
loop_
_entity_poly.entity_id
_entity_poly.type
_entity_poly.pdbx_seq_one_letter_code
_entity_poly.pdbx_strand_id
1 'polypeptide(L)'
;QNLFWPTSIKWFAKSSGTTNAKSKFIPVSTEALEDCHYKSSKDLLCLYLNNNENSQLFTGKSLRLGGSKELYEDNGTFFGDLSAILIDNMPLWAEYSSTPSNKVSLMTEWESKLEAIIEESIRENVTSLAGVPSWMLVLLNQVLEKTGKAHLFELWENLEVYFHGGVSFTPYKNQYKKHSNRSGRTD
;
A
#
# COMPACT_ATOMS: atom_id res chain seq x y z
N GLN A 1 -19.06 -13.17 -25.71
CA GLN A 1 -18.81 -13.83 -24.43
C GLN A 1 -17.49 -14.59 -24.54
N ASN A 2 -16.51 -14.26 -23.69
CA ASN A 2 -15.19 -14.91 -23.64
C ASN A 2 -14.41 -14.97 -24.98
N LEU A 3 -14.52 -13.93 -25.77
CA LEU A 3 -13.86 -13.85 -27.09
C LEU A 3 -12.35 -13.64 -27.00
N PHE A 4 -11.89 -12.92 -25.96
CA PHE A 4 -10.49 -12.53 -25.80
C PHE A 4 -9.81 -13.15 -24.58
N TRP A 5 -10.59 -13.74 -23.67
CA TRP A 5 -10.08 -14.39 -22.48
C TRP A 5 -10.85 -15.70 -22.18
N PRO A 6 -10.16 -16.80 -21.84
CA PRO A 6 -10.80 -18.12 -21.72
C PRO A 6 -11.68 -18.25 -20.46
N THR A 7 -11.45 -17.44 -19.44
CA THR A 7 -12.19 -17.44 -18.17
C THR A 7 -13.02 -16.18 -17.98
N SER A 8 -13.97 -16.20 -17.06
CA SER A 8 -14.76 -15.03 -16.71
C SER A 8 -13.90 -13.99 -16.00
N ILE A 9 -13.96 -12.75 -16.45
CA ILE A 9 -13.36 -11.60 -15.77
C ILE A 9 -14.34 -11.07 -14.73
N LYS A 10 -13.96 -11.13 -13.45
CA LYS A 10 -14.78 -10.66 -12.33
C LYS A 10 -14.48 -9.21 -11.93
N TRP A 11 -13.27 -8.72 -12.17
CA TRP A 11 -12.82 -7.42 -11.71
C TRP A 11 -12.45 -6.50 -12.86
N PHE A 12 -12.82 -5.23 -12.73
CA PHE A 12 -12.47 -4.17 -13.67
C PHE A 12 -11.87 -2.98 -12.92
N ALA A 13 -10.59 -2.73 -13.15
CA ALA A 13 -9.88 -1.60 -12.57
C ALA A 13 -10.22 -0.31 -13.31
N LYS A 14 -10.68 0.70 -12.57
CA LYS A 14 -10.95 2.03 -13.11
C LYS A 14 -9.64 2.80 -13.23
N SER A 15 -9.27 3.21 -14.45
CA SER A 15 -8.12 4.09 -14.65
C SER A 15 -8.43 5.51 -14.17
N SER A 16 -7.45 6.17 -13.54
CA SER A 16 -7.48 7.63 -13.36
C SER A 16 -7.41 8.27 -14.75
N GLY A 17 -8.52 8.83 -15.25
CA GLY A 17 -8.56 9.51 -16.54
C GLY A 17 -7.60 10.71 -16.52
N THR A 18 -6.72 10.79 -17.52
CA THR A 18 -5.97 12.00 -17.80
C THR A 18 -6.93 13.05 -18.38
N THR A 19 -6.71 14.27 -18.05
CA THR A 19 -7.36 15.57 -18.21
C THR A 19 -8.53 15.80 -19.18
N ASN A 20 -9.01 14.86 -20.00
CA ASN A 20 -10.24 14.97 -20.83
C ASN A 20 -10.78 13.60 -21.29
N ALA A 21 -10.22 12.49 -20.83
CA ALA A 21 -10.71 11.16 -21.22
C ALA A 21 -11.63 10.60 -20.13
N LYS A 22 -12.75 10.01 -20.54
CA LYS A 22 -13.59 9.19 -19.67
C LYS A 22 -12.74 8.09 -19.05
N SER A 23 -12.90 7.86 -17.75
CA SER A 23 -12.28 6.72 -17.05
C SER A 23 -12.51 5.43 -17.84
N LYS A 24 -11.46 4.64 -18.00
CA LYS A 24 -11.54 3.34 -18.67
C LYS A 24 -11.61 2.25 -17.62
N PHE A 25 -12.33 1.20 -17.91
CA PHE A 25 -12.34 -0.02 -17.11
C PHE A 25 -11.41 -1.04 -17.76
N ILE A 26 -10.39 -1.44 -17.03
CA ILE A 26 -9.37 -2.39 -17.46
C ILE A 26 -9.69 -3.74 -16.80
N PRO A 27 -9.90 -4.80 -17.59
CA PRO A 27 -10.19 -6.11 -17.02
C PRO A 27 -9.00 -6.63 -16.22
N VAL A 28 -9.28 -7.21 -15.06
CA VAL A 28 -8.29 -7.85 -14.17
C VAL A 28 -8.68 -9.31 -14.02
N SER A 29 -7.91 -10.21 -14.63
CA SER A 29 -8.13 -11.64 -14.51
C SER A 29 -7.48 -12.22 -13.26
N THR A 30 -7.85 -13.43 -12.88
CA THR A 30 -7.20 -14.17 -11.78
C THR A 30 -5.71 -14.33 -12.02
N GLU A 31 -5.32 -14.64 -13.26
CA GLU A 31 -3.92 -14.79 -13.65
C GLU A 31 -3.16 -13.46 -13.55
N ALA A 32 -3.81 -12.33 -13.87
CA ALA A 32 -3.21 -11.01 -13.68
C ALA A 32 -2.97 -10.71 -12.20
N LEU A 33 -3.88 -11.12 -11.31
CA LEU A 33 -3.69 -10.98 -9.87
C LEU A 33 -2.53 -11.86 -9.37
N GLU A 34 -2.54 -13.14 -9.69
CA GLU A 34 -1.62 -14.13 -9.14
C GLU A 34 -0.23 -14.10 -9.80
N ASP A 35 -0.18 -14.21 -11.14
CA ASP A 35 1.07 -14.38 -11.87
C ASP A 35 1.77 -13.03 -12.17
N CYS A 36 1.05 -11.92 -12.09
CA CYS A 36 1.63 -10.59 -12.26
C CYS A 36 1.72 -9.84 -10.92
N HIS A 37 0.60 -9.42 -10.34
CA HIS A 37 0.63 -8.52 -9.19
C HIS A 37 1.19 -9.16 -7.92
N TYR A 38 0.67 -10.29 -7.48
CA TYR A 38 1.15 -10.93 -6.24
C TYR A 38 2.52 -11.58 -6.41
N LYS A 39 2.78 -12.17 -7.58
CA LYS A 39 4.09 -12.72 -7.89
C LYS A 39 5.16 -11.63 -7.92
N SER A 40 4.93 -10.51 -8.61
CA SER A 40 5.88 -9.39 -8.65
C SER A 40 6.14 -8.80 -7.26
N SER A 41 5.10 -8.70 -6.42
CA SER A 41 5.25 -8.24 -5.04
C SER A 41 6.12 -9.22 -4.22
N LYS A 42 5.90 -10.53 -4.38
CA LYS A 42 6.71 -11.56 -3.73
C LYS A 42 8.16 -11.52 -4.22
N ASP A 43 8.38 -11.39 -5.53
CA ASP A 43 9.72 -11.31 -6.13
C ASP A 43 10.47 -10.08 -5.62
N LEU A 44 9.78 -8.92 -5.48
CA LEU A 44 10.34 -7.71 -4.88
C LEU A 44 10.81 -7.94 -3.45
N LEU A 45 9.99 -8.58 -2.60
CA LEU A 45 10.36 -8.91 -1.22
C LEU A 45 11.55 -9.88 -1.17
N CYS A 46 11.56 -10.91 -2.02
CA CYS A 46 12.68 -11.85 -2.12
C CYS A 46 13.98 -11.15 -2.54
N LEU A 47 13.93 -10.25 -3.52
CA LEU A 47 15.10 -9.47 -3.94
C LEU A 47 15.58 -8.55 -2.83
N TYR A 48 14.68 -7.90 -2.10
CA TYR A 48 15.04 -7.07 -0.97
C TYR A 48 15.77 -7.87 0.11
N LEU A 49 15.21 -9.00 0.53
CA LEU A 49 15.81 -9.87 1.55
C LEU A 49 17.17 -10.45 1.10
N ASN A 50 17.28 -10.86 -0.15
CA ASN A 50 18.54 -11.38 -0.69
C ASN A 50 19.68 -10.35 -0.68
N ASN A 51 19.36 -9.06 -0.77
CA ASN A 51 20.30 -7.96 -0.70
C ASN A 51 20.50 -7.40 0.72
N ASN A 52 19.72 -7.85 1.71
CA ASN A 52 19.71 -7.34 3.08
C ASN A 52 19.61 -8.52 4.06
N GLU A 53 20.69 -9.25 4.27
CA GLU A 53 20.76 -10.49 5.07
C GLU A 53 20.27 -10.31 6.54
N ASN A 54 20.44 -9.11 7.10
CA ASN A 54 20.03 -8.78 8.46
C ASN A 54 18.66 -8.09 8.54
N SER A 55 17.85 -8.19 7.48
CA SER A 55 16.54 -7.56 7.42
C SER A 55 15.61 -8.08 8.51
N GLN A 56 14.90 -7.16 9.14
CA GLN A 56 13.84 -7.43 10.12
C GLN A 56 12.44 -7.29 9.48
N LEU A 57 12.35 -7.29 8.15
CA LEU A 57 11.11 -7.03 7.41
C LEU A 57 9.91 -7.84 7.92
N PHE A 58 10.09 -9.12 8.19
CA PHE A 58 9.03 -10.04 8.61
C PHE A 58 8.90 -10.17 10.15
N THR A 59 9.63 -9.39 10.93
CA THR A 59 9.43 -9.36 12.40
C THR A 59 8.27 -8.47 12.81
N GLY A 60 7.74 -7.68 11.88
CA GLY A 60 6.61 -6.78 12.08
C GLY A 60 5.69 -6.72 10.87
N LYS A 61 4.97 -5.61 10.73
CA LYS A 61 3.96 -5.39 9.69
C LYS A 61 4.37 -4.35 8.67
N SER A 62 3.84 -4.49 7.46
CA SER A 62 3.93 -3.48 6.42
C SER A 62 2.77 -2.49 6.55
N LEU A 63 3.06 -1.22 6.83
CA LEU A 63 2.06 -0.16 6.77
C LEU A 63 1.80 0.18 5.31
N ARG A 64 0.60 -0.17 4.85
CA ARG A 64 0.19 0.07 3.47
C ARG A 64 -0.87 1.15 3.39
N LEU A 65 -0.74 2.01 2.40
CA LEU A 65 -1.72 3.01 2.05
C LEU A 65 -2.15 2.79 0.60
N GLY A 66 -3.35 2.23 0.44
CA GLY A 66 -3.94 1.89 -0.86
C GLY A 66 -5.22 2.65 -1.13
N GLY A 67 -5.89 2.27 -2.21
CA GLY A 67 -7.08 2.91 -2.75
C GLY A 67 -8.17 3.24 -1.73
N SER A 68 -8.96 4.24 -2.07
CA SER A 68 -9.90 4.90 -1.16
C SER A 68 -11.37 4.57 -1.44
N LYS A 69 -11.68 3.49 -2.18
CA LYS A 69 -13.07 3.19 -2.53
C LYS A 69 -13.36 1.71 -2.40
N GLU A 70 -14.51 1.43 -1.81
CA GLU A 70 -15.12 0.10 -1.91
C GLU A 70 -15.28 -0.31 -3.38
N LEU A 71 -15.21 -1.61 -3.61
CA LEU A 71 -15.54 -2.17 -4.91
C LEU A 71 -17.06 -2.05 -5.12
N TYR A 72 -17.45 -1.48 -6.24
CA TYR A 72 -18.82 -1.46 -6.68
C TYR A 72 -19.13 -2.78 -7.39
N GLU A 73 -20.19 -3.48 -6.97
CA GLU A 73 -20.65 -4.72 -7.58
C GLU A 73 -21.85 -4.47 -8.51
N ASP A 74 -21.77 -5.02 -9.72
CA ASP A 74 -22.90 -5.10 -10.66
C ASP A 74 -22.93 -6.48 -11.30
N ASN A 75 -24.03 -7.23 -11.07
CA ASN A 75 -24.27 -8.56 -11.62
C ASN A 75 -23.08 -9.54 -11.45
N GLY A 76 -22.47 -9.58 -10.25
CA GLY A 76 -21.31 -10.45 -9.94
C GLY A 76 -19.99 -9.97 -10.53
N THR A 77 -19.95 -8.73 -11.02
CA THR A 77 -18.75 -8.08 -11.54
C THR A 77 -18.38 -6.89 -10.64
N PHE A 78 -17.12 -6.79 -10.27
CA PHE A 78 -16.61 -5.77 -9.35
C PHE A 78 -15.83 -4.70 -10.09
N PHE A 79 -16.08 -3.45 -9.74
CA PHE A 79 -15.46 -2.27 -10.35
C PHE A 79 -14.86 -1.39 -9.27
N GLY A 80 -13.63 -0.93 -9.45
CA GLY A 80 -12.99 -0.04 -8.49
C GLY A 80 -11.54 0.26 -8.83
N ASP A 81 -10.82 0.87 -7.90
CA ASP A 81 -9.40 1.11 -8.07
C ASP A 81 -8.62 -0.21 -8.02
N LEU A 82 -7.56 -0.34 -8.82
CA LEU A 82 -6.73 -1.56 -8.84
C LEU A 82 -6.22 -1.92 -7.44
N SER A 83 -5.82 -0.93 -6.64
CA SER A 83 -5.36 -1.17 -5.27
C SER A 83 -6.46 -1.73 -4.36
N ALA A 84 -7.72 -1.33 -4.55
CA ALA A 84 -8.85 -1.92 -3.82
C ALA A 84 -9.08 -3.38 -4.24
N ILE A 85 -9.00 -3.69 -5.54
CA ILE A 85 -9.09 -5.06 -6.05
C ILE A 85 -7.96 -5.93 -5.46
N LEU A 86 -6.74 -5.43 -5.43
CA LEU A 86 -5.58 -6.14 -4.86
C LEU A 86 -5.73 -6.38 -3.36
N ILE A 87 -6.26 -5.42 -2.61
CA ILE A 87 -6.48 -5.55 -1.17
C ILE A 87 -7.59 -6.56 -0.88
N ASP A 88 -8.70 -6.47 -1.61
CA ASP A 88 -9.87 -7.36 -1.43
C ASP A 88 -9.54 -8.84 -1.74
N ASN A 89 -8.63 -9.08 -2.68
CA ASN A 89 -8.21 -10.42 -3.08
C ASN A 89 -6.85 -10.84 -2.48
N MET A 90 -6.36 -10.13 -1.47
CA MET A 90 -5.03 -10.36 -0.91
C MET A 90 -4.93 -11.75 -0.24
N PRO A 91 -3.83 -12.49 -0.46
CA PRO A 91 -3.58 -13.72 0.26
C PRO A 91 -3.53 -13.51 1.78
N LEU A 92 -4.07 -14.45 2.56
CA LEU A 92 -4.17 -14.36 4.02
C LEU A 92 -2.83 -14.05 4.72
N TRP A 93 -1.74 -14.61 4.23
CA TRP A 93 -0.40 -14.34 4.79
C TRP A 93 0.03 -12.88 4.63
N ALA A 94 -0.32 -12.26 3.50
CA ALA A 94 -0.01 -10.86 3.22
C ALA A 94 -0.94 -9.93 4.00
N GLU A 95 -2.19 -10.31 4.21
CA GLU A 95 -3.11 -9.58 5.10
C GLU A 95 -2.60 -9.59 6.54
N TYR A 96 -2.22 -10.77 7.07
CA TYR A 96 -1.70 -10.90 8.43
C TYR A 96 -0.44 -10.08 8.69
N SER A 97 0.46 -10.01 7.71
CA SER A 97 1.71 -9.23 7.77
C SER A 97 1.56 -7.76 7.39
N SER A 98 0.34 -7.24 7.35
CA SER A 98 0.06 -5.85 6.96
C SER A 98 -0.75 -5.10 8.01
N THR A 99 -0.64 -3.78 7.99
CA THR A 99 -1.48 -2.83 8.71
C THR A 99 -1.80 -1.66 7.75
N PRO A 100 -2.98 -1.05 7.84
CA PRO A 100 -4.12 -1.41 8.65
C PRO A 100 -4.83 -2.67 8.14
N SER A 101 -5.86 -3.10 8.89
CA SER A 101 -6.76 -4.19 8.47
C SER A 101 -7.41 -3.90 7.10
N ASN A 102 -7.85 -4.95 6.39
CA ASN A 102 -8.53 -4.79 5.11
C ASN A 102 -9.80 -3.92 5.26
N LYS A 103 -10.53 -4.06 6.36
CA LYS A 103 -11.70 -3.25 6.66
C LYS A 103 -11.38 -1.75 6.66
N VAL A 104 -10.31 -1.35 7.32
CA VAL A 104 -9.87 0.05 7.36
C VAL A 104 -9.27 0.48 6.02
N SER A 105 -8.49 -0.39 5.38
CA SER A 105 -7.89 -0.11 4.07
C SER A 105 -8.91 0.23 2.98
N LEU A 106 -10.11 -0.37 3.04
CA LEU A 106 -11.19 -0.20 2.07
C LEU A 106 -12.21 0.88 2.45
N MET A 107 -12.05 1.58 3.56
CA MET A 107 -12.93 2.71 3.92
C MET A 107 -12.92 3.77 2.82
N THR A 108 -14.10 4.38 2.59
CA THR A 108 -14.32 5.37 1.53
C THR A 108 -14.08 6.80 1.99
N GLU A 109 -14.47 7.11 3.22
CA GLU A 109 -14.31 8.44 3.78
C GLU A 109 -12.87 8.64 4.23
N TRP A 110 -12.19 9.65 3.68
CA TRP A 110 -10.75 9.82 3.83
C TRP A 110 -10.30 10.17 5.25
N GLU A 111 -11.01 11.08 5.91
CA GLU A 111 -10.60 11.54 7.23
C GLU A 111 -10.71 10.44 8.29
N SER A 112 -11.87 9.77 8.35
CA SER A 112 -12.11 8.63 9.24
C SER A 112 -11.17 7.46 8.94
N LYS A 113 -10.89 7.21 7.64
CA LYS A 113 -9.93 6.20 7.21
C LYS A 113 -8.54 6.50 7.73
N LEU A 114 -8.08 7.73 7.55
CA LEU A 114 -6.76 8.17 7.95
C LEU A 114 -6.58 8.05 9.48
N GLU A 115 -7.60 8.46 10.24
CA GLU A 115 -7.61 8.33 11.69
C GLU A 115 -7.54 6.87 12.13
N ALA A 116 -8.35 5.98 11.54
CA ALA A 116 -8.34 4.56 11.83
C ALA A 116 -6.99 3.89 11.45
N ILE A 117 -6.38 4.28 10.32
CA ILE A 117 -5.03 3.81 9.94
C ILE A 117 -4.01 4.18 11.02
N ILE A 118 -4.05 5.43 11.48
CA ILE A 118 -3.14 5.90 12.53
C ILE A 118 -3.34 5.08 13.81
N GLU A 119 -4.58 4.90 14.25
CA GLU A 119 -4.89 4.17 15.48
C GLU A 119 -4.45 2.70 15.45
N GLU A 120 -4.61 2.03 14.31
CA GLU A 120 -4.11 0.66 14.16
C GLU A 120 -2.57 0.63 14.09
N SER A 121 -1.95 1.50 13.27
CA SER A 121 -0.52 1.43 12.99
C SER A 121 0.38 1.83 14.15
N ILE A 122 -0.03 2.75 15.02
CA ILE A 122 0.78 3.17 16.19
C ILE A 122 0.95 2.07 17.23
N ARG A 123 0.11 1.04 17.19
CA ARG A 123 0.16 -0.11 18.11
C ARG A 123 0.97 -1.28 17.56
N GLU A 124 1.42 -1.18 16.31
CA GLU A 124 2.10 -2.26 15.59
C GLU A 124 3.60 -1.99 15.50
N ASN A 125 4.38 -3.07 15.43
CA ASN A 125 5.77 -3.00 15.00
C ASN A 125 5.80 -2.86 13.47
N VAL A 126 5.86 -1.63 12.97
CA VAL A 126 5.93 -1.37 11.53
C VAL A 126 7.37 -1.46 11.05
N THR A 127 7.64 -2.40 10.15
CA THR A 127 8.97 -2.66 9.57
C THR A 127 9.11 -2.14 8.15
N SER A 128 7.99 -1.93 7.46
CA SER A 128 8.01 -1.37 6.11
C SER A 128 6.81 -0.48 5.82
N LEU A 129 6.99 0.39 4.83
CA LEU A 129 5.91 1.22 4.28
C LEU A 129 5.63 0.79 2.84
N ALA A 130 4.37 0.87 2.41
CA ALA A 130 3.98 0.59 1.03
C ALA A 130 2.88 1.56 0.56
N GLY A 131 3.12 2.27 -0.55
CA GLY A 131 2.12 3.18 -1.11
C GLY A 131 2.68 4.30 -1.98
N VAL A 132 1.80 5.23 -2.34
CA VAL A 132 2.18 6.41 -3.14
C VAL A 132 2.83 7.47 -2.25
N PRO A 133 4.01 8.01 -2.62
CA PRO A 133 4.78 8.93 -1.78
C PRO A 133 4.03 10.14 -1.24
N SER A 134 3.21 10.79 -2.06
CA SER A 134 2.46 11.99 -1.64
C SER A 134 1.47 11.68 -0.51
N TRP A 135 0.68 10.62 -0.64
CA TRP A 135 -0.32 10.24 0.34
C TRP A 135 0.29 9.65 1.61
N MET A 136 1.33 8.82 1.45
CA MET A 136 2.06 8.27 2.58
C MET A 136 2.67 9.39 3.42
N LEU A 137 3.21 10.45 2.80
CA LEU A 137 3.77 11.58 3.54
C LEU A 137 2.71 12.31 4.38
N VAL A 138 1.49 12.47 3.87
CA VAL A 138 0.36 13.04 4.64
C VAL A 138 0.07 12.17 5.86
N LEU A 139 -0.03 10.86 5.69
CA LEU A 139 -0.24 9.91 6.79
C LEU A 139 0.87 10.01 7.84
N LEU A 140 2.14 9.97 7.42
CA LEU A 140 3.29 10.00 8.33
C LEU A 140 3.38 11.30 9.12
N ASN A 141 3.06 12.46 8.51
CA ASN A 141 2.97 13.73 9.22
C ASN A 141 1.94 13.68 10.35
N GLN A 142 0.74 13.14 10.07
CA GLN A 142 -0.31 13.01 11.09
C GLN A 142 0.04 11.98 12.18
N VAL A 143 0.72 10.89 11.82
CA VAL A 143 1.24 9.93 12.81
C VAL A 143 2.19 10.63 13.78
N LEU A 144 3.16 11.41 13.27
CA LEU A 144 4.11 12.14 14.11
C LEU A 144 3.42 13.20 14.97
N GLU A 145 2.47 13.95 14.40
CA GLU A 145 1.68 14.93 15.14
C GLU A 145 0.87 14.28 16.27
N LYS A 146 0.13 13.21 15.98
CA LYS A 146 -0.71 12.49 16.96
C LYS A 146 0.11 11.84 18.08
N THR A 147 1.31 11.36 17.76
CA THR A 147 2.19 10.69 18.74
C THR A 147 3.13 11.63 19.48
N GLY A 148 3.29 12.89 19.02
CA GLY A 148 4.25 13.85 19.55
C GLY A 148 5.71 13.47 19.31
N LYS A 149 5.98 12.53 18.39
CA LYS A 149 7.33 12.08 18.06
C LYS A 149 7.98 12.98 17.01
N ALA A 150 9.28 13.19 17.11
CA ALA A 150 10.03 13.98 16.15
C ALA A 150 10.37 13.15 14.88
N HIS A 151 10.59 11.87 15.03
CA HIS A 151 11.00 10.98 13.95
C HIS A 151 10.27 9.63 14.00
N LEU A 152 10.09 9.01 12.84
CA LEU A 152 9.40 7.71 12.70
C LEU A 152 10.08 6.58 13.50
N PHE A 153 11.41 6.61 13.62
CA PHE A 153 12.16 5.59 14.36
C PHE A 153 11.95 5.65 15.89
N GLU A 154 11.39 6.75 16.42
CA GLU A 154 10.99 6.82 17.82
C GLU A 154 9.69 6.04 18.08
N LEU A 155 8.92 5.79 17.03
CA LEU A 155 7.68 5.01 17.08
C LEU A 155 7.89 3.59 16.56
N TRP A 156 8.55 3.47 15.43
CA TRP A 156 8.81 2.20 14.72
C TRP A 156 10.32 1.99 14.58
N GLU A 157 10.94 1.49 15.62
CA GLU A 157 12.40 1.31 15.71
C GLU A 157 12.96 0.37 14.64
N ASN A 158 12.13 -0.60 14.18
CA ASN A 158 12.47 -1.60 13.17
C ASN A 158 12.06 -1.21 11.75
N LEU A 159 11.58 0.03 11.54
CA LEU A 159 11.26 0.52 10.21
C LEU A 159 12.52 0.58 9.33
N GLU A 160 12.55 -0.15 8.22
CA GLU A 160 13.77 -0.29 7.41
C GLU A 160 13.59 0.06 5.92
N VAL A 161 12.39 -0.10 5.35
CA VAL A 161 12.21 0.07 3.92
C VAL A 161 10.87 0.70 3.53
N TYR A 162 10.87 1.45 2.44
CA TYR A 162 9.66 1.98 1.82
C TYR A 162 9.53 1.50 0.38
N PHE A 163 8.52 0.68 0.10
CA PHE A 163 8.12 0.24 -1.23
C PHE A 163 7.14 1.26 -1.84
N HIS A 164 7.61 2.04 -2.78
CA HIS A 164 6.80 3.11 -3.34
C HIS A 164 6.57 2.96 -4.85
N GLY A 165 5.49 3.56 -5.35
CA GLY A 165 5.15 3.56 -6.77
C GLY A 165 4.18 4.67 -7.13
N GLY A 166 3.71 4.64 -8.36
CA GLY A 166 2.70 5.57 -8.88
C GLY A 166 3.23 6.94 -9.31
N VAL A 167 4.20 7.50 -8.61
CA VAL A 167 4.83 8.80 -8.93
C VAL A 167 6.33 8.78 -8.65
N SER A 168 7.07 9.74 -9.22
CA SER A 168 8.50 9.90 -8.91
C SER A 168 8.70 10.22 -7.43
N PHE A 169 9.68 9.56 -6.81
CA PHE A 169 10.04 9.80 -5.40
C PHE A 169 10.88 11.06 -5.19
N THR A 170 11.57 11.51 -6.23
CA THR A 170 12.55 12.61 -6.16
C THR A 170 12.02 13.87 -5.43
N PRO A 171 10.80 14.38 -5.71
CA PRO A 171 10.28 15.57 -5.02
C PRO A 171 10.07 15.39 -3.52
N TYR A 172 9.89 14.17 -3.05
CA TYR A 172 9.54 13.84 -1.66
C TYR A 172 10.76 13.43 -0.83
N LYS A 173 11.88 13.10 -1.46
CA LYS A 173 13.08 12.51 -0.84
C LYS A 173 13.56 13.29 0.40
N ASN A 174 13.61 14.60 0.33
CA ASN A 174 14.11 15.43 1.45
C ASN A 174 13.15 15.42 2.65
N GLN A 175 11.83 15.35 2.39
CA GLN A 175 10.83 15.29 3.46
C GLN A 175 10.89 13.93 4.17
N TYR A 176 11.00 12.84 3.40
CA TYR A 176 11.19 11.51 3.98
C TYR A 176 12.48 11.40 4.79
N LYS A 177 13.60 11.95 4.30
CA LYS A 177 14.85 12.01 5.05
C LYS A 177 14.70 12.73 6.39
N LYS A 178 13.94 13.84 6.43
CA LYS A 178 13.67 14.57 7.67
C LYS A 178 12.90 13.72 8.68
N HIS A 179 11.91 12.93 8.24
CA HIS A 179 11.13 12.06 9.11
C HIS A 179 11.89 10.79 9.55
N SER A 180 12.87 10.35 8.77
CA SER A 180 13.67 9.16 9.02
C SER A 180 15.06 9.46 9.57
N ASN A 181 15.32 10.66 10.10
CA ASN A 181 16.62 11.00 10.62
C ASN A 181 16.89 10.21 11.92
N ARG A 182 17.77 9.22 11.84
CA ARG A 182 18.37 8.59 13.01
C ARG A 182 19.46 9.54 13.50
N SER A 183 19.17 10.35 14.50
CA SER A 183 20.20 11.17 15.15
C SER A 183 21.33 10.26 15.60
N GLY A 184 22.47 10.25 14.86
CA GLY A 184 23.68 9.55 15.23
C GLY A 184 24.25 8.49 14.30
N ARG A 185 23.63 8.18 13.15
CA ARG A 185 24.30 7.42 12.09
C ARG A 185 24.66 8.35 10.94
N THR A 186 25.89 8.78 10.91
CA THR A 186 26.56 9.25 9.68
C THR A 186 26.59 8.09 8.69
N ASP A 187 26.16 8.39 7.48
CA ASP A 187 26.13 7.51 6.29
C ASP A 187 27.45 6.77 6.06
#